data_5edeae90d9dbe69e54c8d214ee936602
#
_entry.id   5edeae90d9dbe69e54c8d214ee936602
#
_cell.length_a   1.000
_cell.length_b   1.000
_cell.length_c   1.000
_cell.angle_alpha   90.00
_cell.angle_beta   90.00
_cell.angle_gamma   90.00
#
_symmetry.space_group_name_H-M   'P 1'
#
loop_
_entity.id
_entity.type
_entity.pdbx_description
1 polymer ?
#
loop_
_entity_poly.entity_id
_entity_poly.type
_entity_poly.pdbx_seq_one_letter_code
_entity_poly.pdbx_strand_id
1 'polypeptide(L)'
;MGISRATVSRVLRRAGLSRLSDLGPQELVQRYERDNPGELLHIDIKKLGRFDKVGHRITGDRTQRARAIGWDYVFVAVHDHSRIAFTQVHPDESRHSASAFLRAAVAYFESLGVPIQRVLTDNGMSFRSAMFSEACLELGITQKFTRAYRPQTNGKAERFIQSALREWAYGRAYENSEQRRQALPIWNHFYNWHRPHHGINLVSPMQRLSLPRKNLLTLHS
;
A
#
# COMPACT_ATOMS: atom_id res chain seq x y z
N MET A 1 27.34 -2.70 40.82
CA MET A 1 28.32 -2.27 39.80
C MET A 1 27.56 -1.86 38.53
N GLY A 2 27.61 -0.57 38.13
CA GLY A 2 26.95 -0.08 36.95
C GLY A 2 27.84 -0.23 35.72
N ILE A 3 27.50 -1.12 34.82
CA ILE A 3 28.22 -1.27 33.55
C ILE A 3 27.70 -0.21 32.57
N SER A 4 28.60 0.52 31.89
CA SER A 4 28.19 1.55 30.92
C SER A 4 27.50 0.94 29.69
N ARG A 5 26.53 1.67 29.10
CA ARG A 5 25.82 1.25 27.88
C ARG A 5 26.81 0.97 26.70
N ALA A 6 27.91 1.72 26.62
CA ALA A 6 28.93 1.53 25.62
C ALA A 6 29.69 0.20 25.82
N THR A 7 29.95 -0.21 27.06
CA THR A 7 30.57 -1.49 27.38
C THR A 7 29.64 -2.65 27.00
N VAL A 8 28.36 -2.58 27.35
CA VAL A 8 27.37 -3.59 26.96
C VAL A 8 27.30 -3.73 25.43
N SER A 9 27.17 -2.61 24.70
CA SER A 9 27.15 -2.62 23.23
C SER A 9 28.39 -3.25 22.62
N ARG A 10 29.58 -3.01 23.21
CA ARG A 10 30.84 -3.56 22.74
C ARG A 10 30.94 -5.08 22.98
N VAL A 11 30.47 -5.54 24.14
CA VAL A 11 30.41 -6.98 24.47
C VAL A 11 29.46 -7.72 23.55
N LEU A 12 28.22 -7.18 23.36
CA LEU A 12 27.21 -7.76 22.47
C LEU A 12 27.72 -7.83 21.03
N ARG A 13 28.43 -6.78 20.56
CA ARG A 13 29.00 -6.78 19.21
C ARG A 13 30.07 -7.84 19.03
N ARG A 14 30.94 -8.07 20.04
CA ARG A 14 31.94 -9.12 20.02
C ARG A 14 31.33 -10.53 20.05
N ALA A 15 30.20 -10.68 20.71
CA ALA A 15 29.43 -11.92 20.77
C ALA A 15 28.55 -12.17 19.52
N GLY A 16 28.51 -11.25 18.53
CA GLY A 16 27.62 -11.36 17.39
C GLY A 16 26.15 -11.09 17.71
N LEU A 17 25.84 -10.56 18.89
CA LEU A 17 24.48 -10.36 19.41
C LEU A 17 24.07 -8.87 19.43
N SER A 18 24.58 -8.09 18.50
CA SER A 18 24.36 -6.63 18.50
C SER A 18 23.00 -6.19 17.99
N ARG A 19 22.24 -7.08 17.38
CA ARG A 19 20.87 -6.80 16.91
C ARG A 19 19.88 -7.70 17.64
N LEU A 20 18.70 -7.18 17.93
CA LEU A 20 17.61 -7.98 18.53
C LEU A 20 17.26 -9.22 17.69
N SER A 21 17.41 -9.12 16.36
CA SER A 21 17.24 -10.25 15.43
C SER A 21 18.22 -11.41 15.66
N ASP A 22 19.36 -11.15 16.33
CA ASP A 22 20.39 -12.16 16.56
C ASP A 22 20.11 -12.96 17.86
N LEU A 23 19.14 -12.51 18.66
CA LEU A 23 18.80 -13.05 19.99
C LEU A 23 17.69 -14.11 19.98
N GLY A 24 17.03 -14.32 18.87
CA GLY A 24 15.93 -15.28 18.77
C GLY A 24 15.91 -16.01 17.44
N PRO A 25 15.27 -17.19 17.36
CA PRO A 25 15.05 -17.83 16.09
C PRO A 25 14.28 -16.87 15.20
N GLN A 26 14.81 -16.59 14.00
CA GLN A 26 14.07 -15.86 13.00
C GLN A 26 12.80 -16.67 12.69
N GLU A 27 11.64 -16.19 13.15
CA GLU A 27 10.37 -16.75 12.71
C GLU A 27 10.39 -16.68 11.18
N LEU A 28 10.42 -17.83 10.54
CA LEU A 28 10.30 -17.92 9.08
C LEU A 28 9.01 -17.22 8.70
N VAL A 29 9.13 -16.14 7.93
CA VAL A 29 7.98 -15.41 7.41
C VAL A 29 7.17 -16.39 6.56
N GLN A 30 6.11 -16.94 7.13
CA GLN A 30 5.18 -17.78 6.37
C GLN A 30 4.49 -16.89 5.34
N ARG A 31 4.93 -17.00 4.09
CA ARG A 31 4.24 -16.40 2.96
C ARG A 31 2.92 -17.14 2.78
N TYR A 32 1.82 -16.49 3.07
CA TYR A 32 0.51 -17.02 2.74
C TYR A 32 -0.02 -16.31 1.48
N GLU A 33 -0.71 -17.05 0.68
CA GLU A 33 -1.48 -16.60 -0.47
C GLU A 33 -2.80 -17.33 -0.47
N ARG A 34 -3.88 -16.63 -0.80
CA ARG A 34 -5.19 -17.26 -0.97
C ARG A 34 -5.25 -17.95 -2.33
N ASP A 35 -5.84 -19.13 -2.35
CA ASP A 35 -5.87 -19.97 -3.54
C ASP A 35 -6.82 -19.42 -4.60
N ASN A 36 -7.94 -18.83 -4.16
CA ASN A 36 -8.98 -18.36 -5.07
C ASN A 36 -9.04 -16.83 -5.18
N PRO A 37 -9.34 -16.31 -6.39
CA PRO A 37 -9.66 -14.91 -6.55
C PRO A 37 -10.84 -14.47 -5.69
N GLY A 38 -10.80 -13.23 -5.18
CA GLY A 38 -11.86 -12.62 -4.37
C GLY A 38 -11.83 -12.96 -2.87
N GLU A 39 -11.08 -13.97 -2.44
CA GLU A 39 -11.06 -14.37 -1.02
C GLU A 39 -10.55 -13.29 -0.08
N LEU A 40 -9.62 -12.43 -0.50
CA LEU A 40 -9.04 -11.41 0.35
C LEU A 40 -8.55 -10.19 -0.44
N LEU A 41 -8.93 -9.02 0.03
CA LEU A 41 -8.44 -7.72 -0.41
C LEU A 41 -7.71 -7.02 0.74
N HIS A 42 -6.46 -6.65 0.54
CA HIS A 42 -5.66 -5.88 1.50
C HIS A 42 -5.88 -4.40 1.28
N ILE A 43 -6.27 -3.67 2.32
CA ILE A 43 -6.47 -2.22 2.24
C ILE A 43 -5.49 -1.52 3.19
N ASP A 44 -4.93 -0.41 2.72
CA ASP A 44 -4.01 0.42 3.49
C ASP A 44 -4.08 1.88 3.02
N ILE A 45 -3.55 2.80 3.83
CA ILE A 45 -3.50 4.23 3.52
C ILE A 45 -2.06 4.72 3.61
N LYS A 46 -1.58 5.36 2.56
CA LYS A 46 -0.28 6.02 2.56
C LYS A 46 -0.43 7.53 2.53
N LYS A 47 0.08 8.18 3.55
CA LYS A 47 0.14 9.63 3.68
C LYS A 47 1.37 10.17 2.95
N LEU A 48 1.15 11.12 2.03
CA LEU A 48 2.19 11.80 1.25
C LEU A 48 2.10 13.29 1.45
N GLY A 49 3.23 13.95 1.70
CA GLY A 49 3.29 15.41 1.77
C GLY A 49 2.83 16.05 0.47
N ARG A 50 1.98 17.08 0.57
CA ARG A 50 1.61 17.96 -0.55
C ARG A 50 2.66 19.02 -0.74
N PHE A 51 2.87 19.42 -1.96
CA PHE A 51 3.76 20.53 -2.34
C PHE A 51 3.17 21.28 -3.54
N ASP A 52 3.36 22.58 -3.57
CA ASP A 52 2.88 23.49 -4.61
C ASP A 52 3.90 23.71 -5.74
N LYS A 53 5.18 23.53 -5.44
CA LYS A 53 6.29 23.68 -6.37
C LYS A 53 7.48 22.82 -5.99
N VAL A 54 8.36 22.64 -6.95
CA VAL A 54 9.61 21.86 -6.78
C VAL A 54 10.49 22.53 -5.72
N GLY A 55 10.98 21.73 -4.79
CA GLY A 55 11.88 22.21 -3.75
C GLY A 55 13.35 22.18 -4.16
N HIS A 56 14.19 22.85 -3.37
CA HIS A 56 15.64 23.02 -3.60
C HIS A 56 16.42 21.71 -3.83
N ARG A 57 15.93 20.57 -3.34
CA ARG A 57 16.57 19.26 -3.55
C ARG A 57 16.59 18.83 -5.01
N ILE A 58 15.67 19.34 -5.81
CA ILE A 58 15.53 19.02 -7.24
C ILE A 58 16.11 20.17 -8.08
N THR A 59 15.84 21.42 -7.70
CA THR A 59 16.29 22.59 -8.44
C THR A 59 17.76 22.96 -8.20
N GLY A 60 18.35 22.48 -7.09
CA GLY A 60 19.69 22.91 -6.63
C GLY A 60 19.71 24.30 -5.99
N ASP A 61 18.67 25.08 -6.14
CA ASP A 61 18.54 26.43 -5.62
C ASP A 61 17.98 26.45 -4.20
N ARG A 62 18.81 26.75 -3.21
CA ARG A 62 18.44 26.80 -1.79
C ARG A 62 17.43 27.90 -1.43
N THR A 63 17.21 28.88 -2.30
CA THR A 63 16.19 29.91 -2.11
C THR A 63 14.78 29.40 -2.40
N GLN A 64 14.66 28.38 -3.22
CA GLN A 64 13.39 27.75 -3.55
C GLN A 64 12.99 26.72 -2.49
N ARG A 65 12.11 27.15 -1.60
CA ARG A 65 11.50 26.24 -0.60
C ARG A 65 10.11 25.82 -1.07
N ALA A 66 9.89 24.52 -1.26
CA ALA A 66 8.55 23.97 -1.38
C ALA A 66 7.80 24.23 -0.07
N ARG A 67 6.58 24.75 -0.14
CA ARG A 67 5.70 24.85 1.02
C ARG A 67 5.00 23.51 1.21
N ALA A 68 5.02 23.00 2.43
CA ALA A 68 4.16 21.90 2.81
C ALA A 68 2.73 22.45 2.99
N ILE A 69 1.82 22.10 2.06
CA ILE A 69 0.44 22.58 2.04
C ILE A 69 -0.56 21.50 2.48
N GLY A 70 -0.11 20.60 3.32
CA GLY A 70 -0.93 19.51 3.84
C GLY A 70 -0.52 18.14 3.33
N TRP A 71 -1.48 17.24 3.20
CA TRP A 71 -1.25 15.84 2.89
C TRP A 71 -2.19 15.34 1.79
N ASP A 72 -1.71 14.41 0.97
CA ASP A 72 -2.50 13.53 0.13
C ASP A 72 -2.59 12.18 0.82
N TYR A 73 -3.77 11.61 0.91
CA TYR A 73 -4.01 10.29 1.48
C TYR A 73 -4.26 9.31 0.33
N VAL A 74 -3.27 8.50 0.04
CA VAL A 74 -3.34 7.50 -1.03
C VAL A 74 -3.90 6.22 -0.43
N PHE A 75 -5.14 5.92 -0.73
CA PHE A 75 -5.76 4.65 -0.39
C PHE A 75 -5.38 3.61 -1.42
N VAL A 76 -5.06 2.43 -0.95
CA VAL A 76 -4.66 1.30 -1.79
C VAL A 76 -5.47 0.07 -1.41
N ALA A 77 -5.92 -0.68 -2.40
CA ALA A 77 -6.53 -1.98 -2.25
C ALA A 77 -5.77 -2.97 -3.13
N VAL A 78 -5.19 -4.01 -2.54
CA VAL A 78 -4.37 -5.00 -3.24
C VAL A 78 -4.99 -6.37 -3.10
N HIS A 79 -5.33 -6.99 -4.22
CA HIS A 79 -5.92 -8.32 -4.26
C HIS A 79 -4.89 -9.40 -3.89
N ASP A 80 -5.24 -10.24 -2.93
CA ASP A 80 -4.31 -11.21 -2.33
C ASP A 80 -3.75 -12.19 -3.36
N HIS A 81 -4.60 -12.79 -4.18
CA HIS A 81 -4.20 -13.80 -5.17
C HIS A 81 -3.45 -13.19 -6.36
N SER A 82 -4.03 -12.20 -7.03
CA SER A 82 -3.48 -11.68 -8.30
C SER A 82 -2.50 -10.53 -8.14
N ARG A 83 -2.47 -9.83 -7.01
CA ARG A 83 -1.72 -8.57 -6.79
C ARG A 83 -2.28 -7.37 -7.57
N ILE A 84 -3.43 -7.49 -8.22
CA ILE A 84 -4.09 -6.33 -8.82
C ILE A 84 -4.31 -5.28 -7.74
N ALA A 85 -4.01 -4.04 -8.08
CA ALA A 85 -4.14 -2.92 -7.17
C ALA A 85 -5.14 -1.89 -7.70
N PHE A 86 -5.99 -1.41 -6.82
CA PHE A 86 -6.84 -0.24 -7.03
C PHE A 86 -6.37 0.87 -6.10
N THR A 87 -6.32 2.10 -6.60
CA THR A 87 -5.79 3.24 -5.84
C THR A 87 -6.65 4.49 -6.05
N GLN A 88 -6.82 5.25 -4.99
CA GLN A 88 -7.43 6.60 -5.05
C GLN A 88 -6.70 7.54 -4.11
N VAL A 89 -6.70 8.84 -4.44
CA VAL A 89 -6.20 9.90 -3.56
C VAL A 89 -7.37 10.64 -2.96
N HIS A 90 -7.40 10.69 -1.62
CA HIS A 90 -8.43 11.40 -0.86
C HIS A 90 -7.83 12.60 -0.10
N PRO A 91 -8.63 13.60 0.25
CA PRO A 91 -8.18 14.77 0.99
C PRO A 91 -7.84 14.46 2.45
N ASP A 92 -8.38 13.37 2.99
CA ASP A 92 -8.26 12.94 4.39
C ASP A 92 -8.30 11.41 4.53
N GLU A 93 -8.02 10.92 5.73
CA GLU A 93 -8.16 9.53 6.14
C GLU A 93 -9.40 9.30 7.03
N SER A 94 -10.47 10.07 6.80
CA SER A 94 -11.70 9.97 7.56
C SER A 94 -12.45 8.65 7.30
N ARG A 95 -13.40 8.34 8.19
CA ARG A 95 -14.33 7.22 7.99
C ARG A 95 -15.14 7.34 6.70
N HIS A 96 -15.45 8.57 6.25
CA HIS A 96 -16.18 8.81 5.01
C HIS A 96 -15.31 8.45 3.80
N SER A 97 -14.06 8.95 3.75
CA SER A 97 -13.10 8.62 2.71
C SER A 97 -12.81 7.12 2.66
N ALA A 98 -12.65 6.46 3.82
CA ALA A 98 -12.39 5.02 3.89
C ALA A 98 -13.57 4.20 3.36
N SER A 99 -14.82 4.55 3.75
CA SER A 99 -16.02 3.83 3.29
C SER A 99 -16.30 4.07 1.80
N ALA A 100 -16.08 5.30 1.31
CA ALA A 100 -16.20 5.62 -0.11
C ALA A 100 -15.18 4.84 -0.94
N PHE A 101 -13.93 4.79 -0.47
CA PHE A 101 -12.87 4.01 -1.11
C PHE A 101 -13.19 2.51 -1.15
N LEU A 102 -13.69 1.93 -0.05
CA LEU A 102 -14.09 0.52 -0.01
C LEU A 102 -15.12 0.20 -1.10
N ARG A 103 -16.19 1.01 -1.21
CA ARG A 103 -17.23 0.82 -2.22
C ARG A 103 -16.66 0.90 -3.65
N ALA A 104 -15.81 1.89 -3.91
CA ALA A 104 -15.17 2.05 -5.21
C ALA A 104 -14.23 0.88 -5.54
N ALA A 105 -13.45 0.42 -4.57
CA ALA A 105 -12.55 -0.71 -4.75
C ALA A 105 -13.33 -2.01 -5.05
N VAL A 106 -14.41 -2.27 -4.30
CA VAL A 106 -15.26 -3.46 -4.54
C VAL A 106 -15.87 -3.41 -5.92
N ALA A 107 -16.48 -2.28 -6.31
CA ALA A 107 -17.06 -2.10 -7.65
C ALA A 107 -16.01 -2.31 -8.76
N TYR A 108 -14.78 -1.83 -8.55
CA TYR A 108 -13.69 -2.07 -9.50
C TYR A 108 -13.37 -3.58 -9.64
N PHE A 109 -13.25 -4.32 -8.54
CA PHE A 109 -12.98 -5.76 -8.61
C PHE A 109 -14.15 -6.55 -9.17
N GLU A 110 -15.38 -6.16 -8.87
CA GLU A 110 -16.59 -6.74 -9.48
C GLU A 110 -16.62 -6.55 -10.99
N SER A 111 -16.20 -5.38 -11.50
CA SER A 111 -16.09 -5.13 -12.95
C SER A 111 -15.07 -6.03 -13.64
N LEU A 112 -14.11 -6.57 -12.88
CA LEU A 112 -13.15 -7.57 -13.35
C LEU A 112 -13.66 -9.02 -13.19
N GLY A 113 -14.90 -9.22 -12.72
CA GLY A 113 -15.46 -10.54 -12.43
C GLY A 113 -14.91 -11.18 -11.14
N VAL A 114 -14.40 -10.38 -10.21
CA VAL A 114 -13.79 -10.85 -8.96
C VAL A 114 -14.60 -10.34 -7.76
N PRO A 115 -15.65 -11.04 -7.32
CA PRO A 115 -16.41 -10.68 -6.14
C PRO A 115 -15.55 -10.81 -4.87
N ILE A 116 -15.47 -9.74 -4.08
CA ILE A 116 -14.65 -9.69 -2.88
C ILE A 116 -15.42 -10.26 -1.69
N GLN A 117 -14.83 -11.23 -0.99
CA GLN A 117 -15.42 -11.86 0.19
C GLN A 117 -14.94 -11.26 1.51
N ARG A 118 -13.68 -10.85 1.57
CA ARG A 118 -13.05 -10.35 2.80
C ARG A 118 -12.14 -9.19 2.51
N VAL A 119 -12.09 -8.25 3.46
CA VAL A 119 -11.08 -7.18 3.47
C VAL A 119 -10.21 -7.29 4.72
N LEU A 120 -8.91 -7.03 4.55
CA LEU A 120 -7.93 -6.95 5.63
C LEU A 120 -7.43 -5.52 5.72
N THR A 121 -7.62 -4.90 6.88
CA THR A 121 -7.16 -3.55 7.19
C THR A 121 -6.23 -3.57 8.39
N ASP A 122 -5.49 -2.50 8.60
CA ASP A 122 -4.87 -2.24 9.88
C ASP A 122 -5.94 -1.85 10.94
N ASN A 123 -5.48 -1.49 12.14
CA ASN A 123 -6.34 -1.07 13.24
C ASN A 123 -6.58 0.45 13.26
N GLY A 124 -6.40 1.15 12.14
CA GLY A 124 -6.66 2.58 12.01
C GLY A 124 -8.09 2.97 12.37
N MET A 125 -8.26 4.15 12.95
CA MET A 125 -9.58 4.59 13.46
C MET A 125 -10.65 4.66 12.36
N SER A 126 -10.28 5.03 11.13
CA SER A 126 -11.20 5.07 10.00
C SER A 126 -11.77 3.69 9.66
N PHE A 127 -10.93 2.66 9.69
CA PHE A 127 -11.32 1.28 9.43
C PHE A 127 -12.07 0.62 10.60
N ARG A 128 -11.88 1.12 11.83
CA ARG A 128 -12.61 0.65 13.02
C ARG A 128 -13.93 1.37 13.24
N SER A 129 -14.30 2.31 12.39
CA SER A 129 -15.53 3.07 12.51
C SER A 129 -16.76 2.21 12.20
N ALA A 130 -17.89 2.53 12.84
CA ALA A 130 -19.19 1.90 12.53
C ALA A 130 -19.54 2.04 11.04
N MET A 131 -19.32 3.22 10.47
CA MET A 131 -19.57 3.49 9.05
C MET A 131 -18.82 2.55 8.09
N PHE A 132 -17.56 2.22 8.38
CA PHE A 132 -16.80 1.29 7.56
C PHE A 132 -17.31 -0.14 7.73
N SER A 133 -17.67 -0.53 8.95
CA SER A 133 -18.25 -1.84 9.23
C SER A 133 -19.63 -2.01 8.58
N GLU A 134 -20.46 -0.96 8.60
CA GLU A 134 -21.75 -0.93 7.90
C GLU A 134 -21.56 -1.06 6.39
N ALA A 135 -20.58 -0.34 5.80
CA ALA A 135 -20.25 -0.49 4.38
C ALA A 135 -19.80 -1.92 4.03
N CYS A 136 -19.02 -2.56 4.90
CA CYS A 136 -18.66 -3.98 4.71
C CYS A 136 -19.91 -4.88 4.74
N LEU A 137 -20.82 -4.64 5.69
CA LEU A 137 -22.06 -5.43 5.81
C LEU A 137 -22.97 -5.27 4.60
N GLU A 138 -23.18 -4.04 4.13
CA GLU A 138 -23.98 -3.76 2.94
C GLU A 138 -23.42 -4.41 1.67
N LEU A 139 -22.10 -4.53 1.57
CA LEU A 139 -21.42 -5.18 0.46
C LEU A 139 -21.29 -6.71 0.65
N GLY A 140 -21.78 -7.28 1.76
CA GLY A 140 -21.64 -8.71 2.06
C GLY A 140 -20.20 -9.15 2.35
N ILE A 141 -19.34 -8.24 2.78
CA ILE A 141 -17.89 -8.47 2.95
C ILE A 141 -17.54 -8.63 4.42
N THR A 142 -16.74 -9.64 4.75
CA THR A 142 -16.21 -9.84 6.09
C THR A 142 -14.97 -8.97 6.32
N GLN A 143 -15.02 -8.07 7.30
CA GLN A 143 -13.85 -7.31 7.71
C GLN A 143 -12.92 -8.13 8.62
N LYS A 144 -11.62 -8.07 8.37
CA LYS A 144 -10.54 -8.62 9.20
C LYS A 144 -9.54 -7.52 9.53
N PHE A 145 -8.94 -7.62 10.71
CA PHE A 145 -7.91 -6.70 11.15
C PHE A 145 -6.55 -7.41 11.23
N THR A 146 -5.48 -6.66 11.02
CA THR A 146 -4.14 -7.16 11.30
C THR A 146 -3.99 -7.46 12.78
N ARG A 147 -3.24 -8.52 13.11
CA ARG A 147 -2.94 -8.82 14.51
C ARG A 147 -2.01 -7.76 15.08
N ALA A 148 -2.27 -7.35 16.34
CA ALA A 148 -1.38 -6.47 17.07
C ALA A 148 0.05 -7.03 17.06
N TYR A 149 1.04 -6.17 16.87
CA TYR A 149 2.47 -6.52 16.81
C TYR A 149 2.89 -7.50 15.70
N ARG A 150 2.02 -7.78 14.71
CA ARG A 150 2.34 -8.59 13.53
C ARG A 150 1.99 -7.83 12.23
N PRO A 151 2.74 -6.75 11.91
CA PRO A 151 2.48 -5.93 10.70
C PRO A 151 2.60 -6.76 9.40
N GLN A 152 3.33 -7.85 9.43
CA GLN A 152 3.52 -8.77 8.30
C GLN A 152 2.20 -9.29 7.69
N THR A 153 1.07 -9.23 8.42
CA THR A 153 -0.24 -9.64 7.91
C THR A 153 -0.75 -8.76 6.77
N ASN A 154 -0.35 -7.47 6.68
CA ASN A 154 -0.69 -6.57 5.57
C ASN A 154 0.45 -6.38 4.55
N GLY A 155 1.43 -7.27 4.58
CA GLY A 155 2.67 -7.14 3.79
C GLY A 155 2.48 -6.99 2.27
N LYS A 156 1.30 -7.35 1.71
CA LYS A 156 1.01 -7.18 0.28
C LYS A 156 0.69 -5.72 -0.05
N ALA A 157 -0.13 -5.07 0.77
CA ALA A 157 -0.39 -3.63 0.63
C ALA A 157 0.88 -2.81 0.93
N GLU A 158 1.63 -3.16 1.98
CA GLU A 158 2.90 -2.51 2.31
C GLU A 158 3.92 -2.62 1.17
N ARG A 159 4.06 -3.80 0.56
CA ARG A 159 4.94 -4.02 -0.60
C ARG A 159 4.50 -3.23 -1.82
N PHE A 160 3.20 -3.16 -2.08
CA PHE A 160 2.66 -2.31 -3.13
C PHE A 160 2.99 -0.85 -2.88
N ILE A 161 2.76 -0.34 -1.68
CA ILE A 161 3.09 1.03 -1.27
C ILE A 161 4.58 1.32 -1.47
N GLN A 162 5.48 0.40 -1.09
CA GLN A 162 6.91 0.56 -1.32
C GLN A 162 7.25 0.69 -2.81
N SER A 163 6.57 -0.07 -3.68
CA SER A 163 6.74 0.04 -5.14
C SER A 163 6.20 1.38 -5.64
N ALA A 164 5.00 1.77 -5.21
CA ALA A 164 4.39 3.04 -5.56
C ALA A 164 5.25 4.25 -5.14
N LEU A 165 5.86 4.18 -3.96
CA LEU A 165 6.77 5.25 -3.51
C LEU A 165 8.00 5.37 -4.41
N ARG A 166 8.62 4.26 -4.77
CA ARG A 166 9.86 4.25 -5.58
C ARG A 166 9.62 4.56 -7.05
N GLU A 167 8.54 4.03 -7.63
CA GLU A 167 8.32 4.04 -9.07
C GLU A 167 7.40 5.18 -9.52
N TRP A 168 6.50 5.63 -8.67
CA TRP A 168 5.57 6.74 -8.93
C TRP A 168 5.87 7.94 -8.04
N ALA A 169 5.63 7.90 -6.73
CA ALA A 169 5.58 9.10 -5.89
C ALA A 169 6.91 9.88 -5.84
N TYR A 170 8.04 9.16 -5.91
CA TYR A 170 9.40 9.69 -5.89
C TYR A 170 10.26 9.19 -7.05
N GLY A 171 9.68 8.45 -7.99
CA GLY A 171 10.39 7.91 -9.14
C GLY A 171 10.80 8.95 -10.18
N ARG A 172 10.16 10.10 -10.15
CA ARG A 172 10.49 11.26 -10.97
C ARG A 172 10.20 12.57 -10.22
N ALA A 173 10.77 13.66 -10.71
CA ALA A 173 10.44 14.98 -10.23
C ALA A 173 9.07 15.42 -10.81
N TYR A 174 8.16 15.84 -9.91
CA TYR A 174 6.89 16.45 -10.26
C TYR A 174 6.96 17.94 -9.94
N GLU A 175 6.33 18.78 -10.75
CA GLU A 175 6.27 20.21 -10.52
C GLU A 175 5.45 20.57 -9.28
N ASN A 176 4.38 19.80 -9.03
CA ASN A 176 3.51 19.95 -7.88
C ASN A 176 2.77 18.62 -7.58
N SER A 177 2.05 18.58 -6.47
CA SER A 177 1.28 17.41 -6.06
C SER A 177 0.14 17.05 -6.99
N GLU A 178 -0.41 18.01 -7.73
CA GLU A 178 -1.47 17.74 -8.70
C GLU A 178 -0.93 16.89 -9.87
N GLN A 179 0.21 17.28 -10.43
CA GLN A 179 0.88 16.51 -11.47
C GLN A 179 1.22 15.08 -10.98
N ARG A 180 1.66 14.95 -9.70
CA ARG A 180 1.89 13.64 -9.09
C ARG A 180 0.59 12.81 -9.01
N ARG A 181 -0.54 13.43 -8.60
CA ARG A 181 -1.85 12.76 -8.54
C ARG A 181 -2.31 12.28 -9.92
N GLN A 182 -2.21 13.12 -10.94
CA GLN A 182 -2.58 12.79 -12.31
C GLN A 182 -1.74 11.64 -12.90
N ALA A 183 -0.53 11.46 -12.44
CA ALA A 183 0.34 10.36 -12.87
C ALA A 183 0.00 9.01 -12.19
N LEU A 184 -0.76 9.00 -11.09
CA LEU A 184 -1.07 7.77 -10.36
C LEU A 184 -1.89 6.75 -11.18
N PRO A 185 -2.98 7.13 -11.86
CA PRO A 185 -3.74 6.17 -12.66
C PRO A 185 -2.90 5.53 -13.77
N ILE A 186 -2.03 6.31 -14.44
CA ILE A 186 -1.13 5.82 -15.50
C ILE A 186 -0.15 4.79 -14.94
N TRP A 187 0.48 5.11 -13.80
CA TRP A 187 1.40 4.19 -13.13
C TRP A 187 0.67 2.94 -12.61
N ASN A 188 -0.52 3.08 -12.03
CA ASN A 188 -1.31 1.95 -11.54
C ASN A 188 -1.75 1.03 -12.68
N HIS A 189 -2.08 1.60 -13.85
CA HIS A 189 -2.32 0.82 -15.06
C HIS A 189 -1.08 0.01 -15.46
N PHE A 190 0.10 0.67 -15.54
CA PHE A 190 1.35 -0.03 -15.80
C PHE A 190 1.62 -1.15 -14.80
N TYR A 191 1.42 -0.88 -13.50
CA TYR A 191 1.58 -1.86 -12.45
C TYR A 191 0.70 -3.10 -12.66
N ASN A 192 -0.57 -2.91 -12.98
CA ASN A 192 -1.53 -4.00 -13.14
C ASN A 192 -1.34 -4.80 -14.44
N TRP A 193 -1.02 -4.15 -15.55
CA TRP A 193 -1.04 -4.76 -16.85
C TRP A 193 0.34 -5.16 -17.41
N HIS A 194 1.38 -4.46 -17.01
CA HIS A 194 2.69 -4.57 -17.68
C HIS A 194 3.83 -4.96 -16.76
N ARG A 195 3.74 -4.60 -15.47
CA ARG A 195 4.82 -4.82 -14.53
C ARG A 195 4.90 -6.30 -14.13
N PRO A 196 6.06 -6.98 -14.33
CA PRO A 196 6.25 -8.34 -13.86
C PRO A 196 6.41 -8.38 -12.33
N HIS A 197 5.83 -9.39 -11.70
CA HIS A 197 5.86 -9.57 -10.25
C HIS A 197 6.55 -10.87 -9.84
N HIS A 198 7.62 -10.77 -9.08
CA HIS A 198 8.33 -11.95 -8.57
C HIS A 198 7.45 -12.87 -7.73
N GLY A 199 6.50 -12.31 -6.96
CA GLY A 199 5.60 -13.10 -6.10
C GLY A 199 4.53 -13.88 -6.83
N ILE A 200 4.38 -13.72 -8.15
CA ILE A 200 3.42 -14.40 -9.01
C ILE A 200 4.07 -14.87 -10.32
N ASN A 201 5.26 -15.45 -10.23
CA ASN A 201 5.98 -16.06 -11.34
C ASN A 201 6.28 -15.10 -12.50
N LEU A 202 6.63 -13.84 -12.19
CA LEU A 202 7.01 -12.80 -13.16
C LEU A 202 5.91 -12.43 -14.18
N VAL A 203 4.68 -12.86 -13.99
CA VAL A 203 3.54 -12.37 -14.77
C VAL A 203 3.03 -11.05 -14.23
N SER A 204 2.25 -10.31 -15.03
CA SER A 204 1.57 -9.13 -14.52
C SER A 204 0.34 -9.50 -13.68
N PRO A 205 -0.12 -8.65 -12.74
CA PRO A 205 -1.31 -8.90 -11.94
C PRO A 205 -2.55 -9.29 -12.74
N MET A 206 -2.82 -8.64 -13.85
CA MET A 206 -3.96 -8.95 -14.72
C MET A 206 -3.80 -10.29 -15.45
N GLN A 207 -2.58 -10.66 -15.85
CA GLN A 207 -2.33 -11.99 -16.43
C GLN A 207 -2.56 -13.11 -15.44
N ARG A 208 -2.32 -12.87 -14.13
CA ARG A 208 -2.59 -13.86 -13.08
C ARG A 208 -4.06 -14.26 -13.00
N LEU A 209 -5.00 -13.39 -13.37
CA LEU A 209 -6.42 -13.70 -13.47
C LEU A 209 -6.82 -14.26 -14.84
N SER A 210 -5.86 -14.56 -15.73
CA SER A 210 -6.11 -14.98 -17.10
C SER A 210 -6.97 -13.99 -17.91
N LEU A 211 -6.97 -12.72 -17.50
CA LEU A 211 -7.64 -11.67 -18.24
C LEU A 211 -6.87 -11.37 -19.52
N PRO A 212 -7.54 -11.27 -20.67
CA PRO A 212 -6.87 -10.92 -21.93
C PRO A 212 -6.24 -9.53 -21.81
N ARG A 213 -5.06 -9.36 -22.40
CA ARG A 213 -4.38 -8.05 -22.52
C ARG A 213 -5.19 -7.11 -23.46
N LYS A 214 -6.38 -6.73 -23.03
CA LYS A 214 -7.10 -5.63 -23.68
C LYS A 214 -6.50 -4.34 -23.16
N ASN A 215 -5.81 -3.64 -24.06
CA ASN A 215 -5.11 -2.38 -23.81
C ASN A 215 -6.14 -1.24 -23.70
N LEU A 216 -7.02 -1.28 -22.70
CA LEU A 216 -8.08 -0.31 -22.54
C LEU A 216 -7.66 0.67 -21.43
N LEU A 217 -7.00 1.76 -21.83
CA LEU A 217 -6.85 2.98 -21.02
C LEU A 217 -8.21 3.51 -20.49
N THR A 218 -9.30 3.05 -21.07
CA THR A 218 -10.68 3.43 -20.73
C THR A 218 -11.23 2.83 -19.43
N LEU A 219 -10.52 1.91 -18.76
CA LEU A 219 -10.96 1.33 -17.49
C LEU A 219 -10.52 2.15 -16.26
N HIS A 220 -9.94 3.31 -16.45
CA HIS A 220 -9.43 4.17 -15.38
C HIS A 220 -9.95 5.61 -15.40
N SER A 221 -10.96 5.90 -16.22
CA SER A 221 -11.67 7.18 -16.24
C SER A 221 -12.90 7.15 -15.34
#